data_682bdd3fdf47d28102f287caa8015296
#
_entry.id   682bdd3fdf47d28102f287caa8015296
#
_cell.length_a   1.000
_cell.length_b   1.000
_cell.length_c   1.000
_cell.angle_alpha   90.00
_cell.angle_beta   90.00
_cell.angle_gamma   90.00
#
_symmetry.space_group_name_H-M   'P 1'
#
loop_
_entity.id
_entity.type
_entity.pdbx_description
1 polymer ?
#
loop_
_entity_poly.entity_id
_entity_poly.type
_entity_poly.pdbx_seq_one_letter_code
_entity_poly.pdbx_strand_id
1 'polypeptide(L)'
;MQNAPICGKIHAYISKQNTRRRQASCKEESDRKGRSTMKKLEQIYEGKAKKVFRTDDPERFIVEYKDDATAFNGQKKGTILGKGSINNRMTNLLMQMLEKHGVPTHFVEELNDRETVVKKVEIVPLEVIIRNISAGHFASNYGVEEGIVFEHPTIEFSYKNDDLGDPLINSYHALALKLATKEEIDTIIRLSFKVDEVLQEFFLTVGIKLVDFKLEFGRTSDGTIILADEISPDTCRLWDKDTNEKLDKDRFRRDLGNVEDAYQEVMSRLLAKSAEK
;
A
#
# COMPACT_ATOMS: atom_id res chain seq x y z
N MET A 1 -43.78 51.25 -6.59
CA MET A 1 -43.56 49.81 -6.59
C MET A 1 -42.26 49.52 -5.88
N GLN A 2 -42.34 48.85 -4.73
CA GLN A 2 -41.26 48.75 -3.73
C GLN A 2 -40.30 47.64 -4.10
N ASN A 3 -39.01 47.96 -4.21
CA ASN A 3 -37.94 46.97 -4.31
C ASN A 3 -37.59 46.50 -2.89
N ALA A 4 -37.93 45.23 -2.57
CA ALA A 4 -37.47 44.59 -1.34
C ALA A 4 -36.01 44.11 -1.48
N PRO A 5 -35.16 44.22 -0.45
CA PRO A 5 -33.71 44.02 -0.61
C PRO A 5 -33.35 42.52 -0.68
N ILE A 6 -32.67 42.15 -1.75
CA ILE A 6 -32.07 40.83 -2.01
C ILE A 6 -31.00 40.47 -0.90
N CYS A 7 -30.48 41.44 -0.20
CA CYS A 7 -29.40 41.31 0.81
C CYS A 7 -29.79 40.41 2.01
N GLY A 8 -31.05 40.42 2.46
CA GLY A 8 -31.49 39.61 3.61
C GLY A 8 -31.49 38.10 3.38
N LYS A 9 -31.76 37.68 2.14
CA LYS A 9 -31.83 36.24 1.80
C LYS A 9 -30.45 35.59 1.70
N ILE A 10 -29.46 36.35 1.23
CA ILE A 10 -28.05 35.88 1.14
C ILE A 10 -27.45 35.73 2.55
N HIS A 11 -27.73 36.66 3.45
CA HIS A 11 -27.23 36.58 4.83
C HIS A 11 -27.81 35.39 5.60
N ALA A 12 -29.11 35.10 5.42
CA ALA A 12 -29.75 33.95 6.02
C ALA A 12 -29.26 32.59 5.44
N TYR A 13 -28.90 32.57 4.16
CA TYR A 13 -28.34 31.37 3.51
C TYR A 13 -26.91 31.06 4.01
N ILE A 14 -26.06 32.08 4.09
CA ILE A 14 -24.69 31.95 4.62
C ILE A 14 -24.70 31.57 6.11
N SER A 15 -25.59 32.14 6.92
CA SER A 15 -25.75 31.78 8.33
C SER A 15 -26.20 30.32 8.50
N LYS A 16 -27.13 29.82 7.70
CA LYS A 16 -27.55 28.39 7.72
C LYS A 16 -26.42 27.43 7.28
N GLN A 17 -25.60 27.82 6.32
CA GLN A 17 -24.45 27.01 5.88
C GLN A 17 -23.39 26.95 6.99
N ASN A 18 -23.07 28.07 7.64
CA ASN A 18 -22.12 28.12 8.74
C ASN A 18 -22.59 27.34 9.98
N THR A 19 -23.89 27.34 10.25
CA THR A 19 -24.48 26.57 11.37
C THR A 19 -24.42 25.06 11.05
N ARG A 20 -24.70 24.64 9.81
CA ARG A 20 -24.57 23.23 9.39
C ARG A 20 -23.13 22.75 9.41
N ARG A 21 -22.16 23.56 8.97
CA ARG A 21 -20.72 23.24 9.10
C ARG A 21 -20.27 23.09 10.56
N ARG A 22 -20.71 23.99 11.45
CA ARG A 22 -20.41 23.89 12.89
C ARG A 22 -21.07 22.68 13.54
N GLN A 23 -22.29 22.32 13.16
CA GLN A 23 -22.98 21.12 13.66
C GLN A 23 -22.33 19.83 13.14
N ALA A 24 -21.87 19.79 11.88
CA ALA A 24 -21.10 18.66 11.33
C ALA A 24 -19.76 18.50 12.05
N SER A 25 -19.01 19.58 12.23
CA SER A 25 -17.73 19.59 12.98
C SER A 25 -17.90 19.18 14.44
N CYS A 26 -18.95 19.66 15.13
CA CYS A 26 -19.24 19.23 16.52
C CYS A 26 -19.66 17.75 16.61
N LYS A 27 -20.35 17.23 15.60
CA LYS A 27 -20.73 15.81 15.54
C LYS A 27 -19.52 14.91 15.28
N GLU A 28 -18.63 15.34 14.37
CA GLU A 28 -17.34 14.65 14.14
C GLU A 28 -16.43 14.70 15.36
N GLU A 29 -16.40 15.80 16.12
CA GLU A 29 -15.65 15.89 17.38
C GLU A 29 -16.27 15.05 18.50
N SER A 30 -17.61 14.94 18.57
CA SER A 30 -18.28 14.08 19.55
C SER A 30 -18.11 12.60 19.23
N ASP A 31 -18.13 12.23 17.96
CA ASP A 31 -17.88 10.86 17.50
C ASP A 31 -16.41 10.47 17.68
N ARG A 32 -15.46 11.41 17.57
CA ARG A 32 -14.04 11.20 17.94
C ARG A 32 -13.83 11.02 19.44
N LYS A 33 -14.57 11.70 20.28
CA LYS A 33 -14.46 11.56 21.77
C LYS A 33 -15.01 10.24 22.32
N GLY A 34 -15.80 9.50 21.56
CA GLY A 34 -16.31 8.18 21.94
C GLY A 34 -15.46 7.00 21.44
N ARG A 35 -14.49 7.22 20.52
CA ARG A 35 -13.53 6.19 20.11
C ARG A 35 -12.39 6.18 21.12
N SER A 36 -12.28 5.08 21.88
CA SER A 36 -11.06 4.76 22.62
C SER A 36 -9.90 4.76 21.61
N THR A 37 -9.05 5.80 21.67
CA THR A 37 -7.87 5.85 20.82
C THR A 37 -6.95 4.72 21.25
N MET A 38 -6.70 3.77 20.33
CA MET A 38 -5.80 2.65 20.57
C MET A 38 -4.45 3.18 21.07
N LYS A 39 -3.98 2.63 22.20
CA LYS A 39 -2.77 3.11 22.83
C LYS A 39 -1.54 2.44 22.21
N LYS A 40 -0.63 3.25 21.63
CA LYS A 40 0.68 2.82 21.17
C LYS A 40 1.56 2.50 22.38
N LEU A 41 2.14 1.29 22.39
CA LEU A 41 3.03 0.79 23.45
C LEU A 41 4.48 0.67 22.92
N GLU A 42 5.24 -0.31 23.44
CA GLU A 42 6.65 -0.47 23.07
C GLU A 42 6.84 -0.90 21.60
N GLN A 43 7.97 -0.46 21.02
CA GLN A 43 8.43 -0.92 19.72
C GLN A 43 8.89 -2.37 19.81
N ILE A 44 8.40 -3.23 18.91
CA ILE A 44 8.74 -4.67 18.88
C ILE A 44 9.57 -5.04 17.66
N TYR A 45 9.55 -4.21 16.62
CA TYR A 45 10.31 -4.47 15.40
C TYR A 45 10.67 -3.16 14.71
N GLU A 46 11.82 -3.14 14.04
CA GLU A 46 12.19 -2.09 13.09
C GLU A 46 12.82 -2.72 11.85
N GLY A 47 12.17 -2.47 10.71
CA GLY A 47 12.66 -2.86 9.39
C GLY A 47 13.26 -1.69 8.61
N LYS A 48 13.55 -1.95 7.33
CA LYS A 48 14.12 -0.97 6.40
C LYS A 48 13.23 0.27 6.22
N ALA A 49 11.91 0.10 6.16
CA ALA A 49 10.94 1.16 5.86
C ALA A 49 9.90 1.41 6.97
N LYS A 50 9.81 0.58 7.98
CA LYS A 50 8.74 0.59 8.98
C LYS A 50 9.23 0.25 10.37
N LYS A 51 8.50 0.76 11.37
CA LYS A 51 8.56 0.32 12.77
C LYS A 51 7.21 -0.28 13.15
N VAL A 52 7.21 -1.28 14.02
CA VAL A 52 6.01 -1.94 14.52
C VAL A 52 5.95 -1.82 16.04
N PHE A 53 4.81 -1.43 16.54
CA PHE A 53 4.55 -1.20 17.95
C PHE A 53 3.40 -2.07 18.44
N ARG A 54 3.50 -2.55 19.66
CA ARG A 54 2.35 -3.15 20.37
C ARG A 54 1.30 -2.11 20.65
N THR A 55 0.08 -2.60 20.88
CA THR A 55 -1.04 -1.79 21.36
C THR A 55 -1.63 -2.39 22.63
N ASP A 56 -2.58 -1.72 23.23
CA ASP A 56 -3.40 -2.23 24.34
C ASP A 56 -4.38 -3.34 23.91
N ASP A 57 -4.54 -3.58 22.61
CA ASP A 57 -5.23 -4.75 22.06
C ASP A 57 -4.17 -5.77 21.56
N PRO A 58 -4.09 -6.99 22.16
CA PRO A 58 -3.08 -7.98 21.79
C PRO A 58 -3.20 -8.51 20.35
N GLU A 59 -4.35 -8.33 19.69
CA GLU A 59 -4.58 -8.74 18.30
C GLU A 59 -4.29 -7.64 17.28
N ARG A 60 -3.71 -6.50 17.73
CA ARG A 60 -3.43 -5.34 16.87
C ARG A 60 -2.04 -4.78 17.10
N PHE A 61 -1.47 -4.27 16.01
CA PHE A 61 -0.23 -3.50 16.03
C PHE A 61 -0.44 -2.11 15.43
N ILE A 62 0.47 -1.18 15.73
CA ILE A 62 0.63 0.07 15.01
C ILE A 62 1.89 -0.04 14.17
N VAL A 63 1.75 0.23 12.87
CA VAL A 63 2.86 0.33 11.92
C VAL A 63 3.12 1.81 11.65
N GLU A 64 4.38 2.24 11.83
CA GLU A 64 4.87 3.58 11.53
C GLU A 64 5.80 3.53 10.32
N TYR A 65 5.51 4.31 9.29
CA TYR A 65 6.27 4.37 8.05
C TYR A 65 7.39 5.40 8.10
N LYS A 66 8.58 5.01 7.64
CA LYS A 66 9.82 5.79 7.63
C LYS A 66 10.11 6.36 6.24
N ASP A 67 10.88 7.43 6.20
CA ASP A 67 11.41 8.00 4.94
C ASP A 67 12.70 7.32 4.48
N ASP A 68 13.24 6.37 5.27
CA ASP A 68 14.42 5.60 4.89
C ASP A 68 14.17 4.78 3.63
N ALA A 69 15.09 4.84 2.70
CA ALA A 69 15.09 4.08 1.46
C ALA A 69 16.35 3.23 1.36
N THR A 70 16.18 1.96 1.02
CA THR A 70 17.28 1.04 0.76
C THR A 70 17.08 0.32 -0.57
N ALA A 71 18.17 0.02 -1.28
CA ALA A 71 18.15 -0.80 -2.48
C ALA A 71 19.34 -1.77 -2.46
N PHE A 72 19.29 -2.82 -3.30
CA PHE A 72 20.34 -3.82 -3.46
C PHE A 72 20.77 -4.44 -2.12
N ASN A 73 19.80 -5.01 -1.38
CA ASN A 73 20.00 -5.61 -0.06
C ASN A 73 20.73 -4.69 0.93
N GLY A 74 20.36 -3.39 0.92
CA GLY A 74 20.90 -2.40 1.85
C GLY A 74 22.27 -1.82 1.46
N GLN A 75 22.83 -2.17 0.30
CA GLN A 75 24.08 -1.59 -0.21
C GLN A 75 23.89 -0.10 -0.58
N LYS A 76 22.72 0.27 -1.08
CA LYS A 76 22.34 1.67 -1.33
C LYS A 76 21.36 2.12 -0.26
N LYS A 77 21.71 3.19 0.45
CA LYS A 77 20.88 3.79 1.50
C LYS A 77 20.67 5.27 1.22
N GLY A 78 19.52 5.80 1.60
CA GLY A 78 19.18 7.22 1.48
C GLY A 78 17.88 7.52 2.18
N THR A 79 17.43 8.76 2.04
CA THR A 79 16.14 9.24 2.53
C THR A 79 15.37 9.82 1.37
N ILE A 80 14.10 9.49 1.25
CA ILE A 80 13.16 10.09 0.30
C ILE A 80 12.13 10.83 1.14
N LEU A 81 12.18 12.16 1.12
CA LEU A 81 11.33 13.00 1.98
C LEU A 81 9.84 12.80 1.66
N GLY A 82 9.06 12.54 2.72
CA GLY A 82 7.62 12.31 2.60
C GLY A 82 7.22 10.90 2.13
N LYS A 83 8.19 10.04 1.81
CA LYS A 83 7.92 8.66 1.37
C LYS A 83 7.05 7.88 2.35
N GLY A 84 7.35 7.97 3.66
CA GLY A 84 6.60 7.26 4.68
C GLY A 84 5.13 7.65 4.70
N SER A 85 4.82 8.93 4.56
CA SER A 85 3.46 9.45 4.51
C SER A 85 2.72 8.97 3.25
N ILE A 86 3.37 9.01 2.10
CA ILE A 86 2.80 8.53 0.83
C ILE A 86 2.54 7.02 0.88
N ASN A 87 3.53 6.24 1.33
CA ASN A 87 3.41 4.78 1.41
C ASN A 87 2.29 4.36 2.36
N ASN A 88 2.18 5.02 3.54
CA ASN A 88 1.11 4.77 4.49
C ASN A 88 -0.26 5.02 3.87
N ARG A 89 -0.49 6.21 3.33
CA ARG A 89 -1.79 6.61 2.77
C ARG A 89 -2.17 5.79 1.53
N MET A 90 -1.22 5.54 0.63
CA MET A 90 -1.45 4.72 -0.55
C MET A 90 -1.81 3.29 -0.17
N THR A 91 -1.06 2.67 0.76
CA THR A 91 -1.35 1.34 1.27
C THR A 91 -2.75 1.26 1.86
N ASN A 92 -3.11 2.21 2.72
CA ASN A 92 -4.43 2.25 3.37
C ASN A 92 -5.58 2.38 2.35
N LEU A 93 -5.42 3.25 1.36
CA LEU A 93 -6.40 3.43 0.29
C LEU A 93 -6.58 2.15 -0.53
N LEU A 94 -5.48 1.53 -0.94
CA LEU A 94 -5.51 0.33 -1.77
C LEU A 94 -6.02 -0.90 -1.00
N MET A 95 -5.63 -1.08 0.27
CA MET A 95 -6.14 -2.18 1.08
C MET A 95 -7.65 -2.08 1.32
N GLN A 96 -8.17 -0.88 1.63
CA GLN A 96 -9.61 -0.66 1.77
C GLN A 96 -10.37 -0.93 0.47
N MET A 97 -9.77 -0.60 -0.67
CA MET A 97 -10.34 -0.92 -1.98
C MET A 97 -10.35 -2.44 -2.21
N LEU A 98 -9.26 -3.13 -1.92
CA LEU A 98 -9.13 -4.58 -2.06
C LEU A 98 -10.13 -5.33 -1.17
N GLU A 99 -10.37 -4.88 0.06
CA GLU A 99 -11.39 -5.46 0.95
C GLU A 99 -12.80 -5.39 0.34
N LYS A 100 -13.14 -4.29 -0.33
CA LYS A 100 -14.42 -4.16 -1.07
C LYS A 100 -14.54 -5.16 -2.23
N HIS A 101 -13.41 -5.64 -2.74
CA HIS A 101 -13.34 -6.65 -3.80
C HIS A 101 -13.11 -8.08 -3.27
N GLY A 102 -13.24 -8.28 -1.95
CA GLY A 102 -13.18 -9.60 -1.31
C GLY A 102 -11.78 -10.11 -1.02
N VAL A 103 -10.76 -9.27 -1.04
CA VAL A 103 -9.40 -9.60 -0.60
C VAL A 103 -9.26 -9.22 0.87
N PRO A 104 -9.12 -10.17 1.81
CA PRO A 104 -8.93 -9.85 3.22
C PRO A 104 -7.55 -9.22 3.43
N THR A 105 -7.50 -8.11 4.20
CA THR A 105 -6.26 -7.41 4.50
C THR A 105 -6.03 -7.23 6.00
N HIS A 106 -4.82 -6.86 6.38
CA HIS A 106 -4.50 -6.55 7.77
C HIS A 106 -4.90 -5.12 8.18
N PHE A 107 -5.34 -4.28 7.27
CA PHE A 107 -5.76 -2.91 7.55
C PHE A 107 -6.89 -2.85 8.58
N VAL A 108 -6.81 -1.91 9.52
CA VAL A 108 -7.87 -1.63 10.50
C VAL A 108 -8.27 -0.15 10.46
N GLU A 109 -7.32 0.75 10.70
CA GLU A 109 -7.59 2.19 10.80
C GLU A 109 -6.31 3.01 10.55
N GLU A 110 -6.42 4.08 9.75
CA GLU A 110 -5.37 5.09 9.62
C GLU A 110 -5.44 6.04 10.83
N LEU A 111 -4.34 6.15 11.60
CA LEU A 111 -4.27 7.03 12.76
C LEU A 111 -3.83 8.44 12.38
N ASN A 112 -2.85 8.52 11.51
CA ASN A 112 -2.29 9.76 10.99
C ASN A 112 -1.53 9.48 9.67
N ASP A 113 -0.84 10.49 9.14
CA ASP A 113 -0.14 10.41 7.86
C ASP A 113 0.90 9.27 7.79
N ARG A 114 1.44 8.81 8.93
CA ARG A 114 2.52 7.83 8.98
C ARG A 114 2.18 6.56 9.74
N GLU A 115 1.07 6.54 10.45
CA GLU A 115 0.72 5.44 11.36
C GLU A 115 -0.62 4.83 11.02
N THR A 116 -0.65 3.51 10.99
CA THR A 116 -1.84 2.70 10.74
C THR A 116 -1.95 1.59 11.76
N VAL A 117 -3.15 1.37 12.30
CA VAL A 117 -3.49 0.17 13.05
C VAL A 117 -3.72 -0.97 12.08
N VAL A 118 -3.06 -2.08 12.35
CA VAL A 118 -3.20 -3.31 11.55
C VAL A 118 -3.55 -4.50 12.44
N LYS A 119 -4.20 -5.52 11.87
CA LYS A 119 -4.36 -6.82 12.52
C LYS A 119 -2.98 -7.44 12.76
N LYS A 120 -2.80 -8.03 13.93
CA LYS A 120 -1.62 -8.84 14.19
C LYS A 120 -1.66 -10.08 13.32
N VAL A 121 -0.56 -10.34 12.64
CA VAL A 121 -0.37 -11.55 11.84
C VAL A 121 1.02 -12.12 12.06
N GLU A 122 1.16 -13.42 11.88
CA GLU A 122 2.44 -14.08 11.67
C GLU A 122 2.75 -14.04 10.17
N ILE A 123 3.79 -13.33 9.76
CA ILE A 123 4.15 -13.23 8.34
C ILE A 123 4.56 -14.60 7.82
N VAL A 124 3.93 -15.01 6.72
CA VAL A 124 4.40 -16.15 5.93
C VAL A 124 5.74 -15.76 5.31
N PRO A 125 6.82 -16.53 5.53
CA PRO A 125 8.16 -16.10 5.12
C PRO A 125 8.38 -16.25 3.60
N LEU A 126 7.46 -15.69 2.83
CA LEU A 126 7.44 -15.64 1.37
C LEU A 126 7.20 -14.20 0.90
N GLU A 127 8.04 -13.72 0.01
CA GLU A 127 7.69 -12.61 -0.86
C GLU A 127 7.03 -13.17 -2.12
N VAL A 128 5.88 -12.61 -2.50
CA VAL A 128 5.12 -13.02 -3.67
C VAL A 128 5.16 -11.91 -4.70
N ILE A 129 5.70 -12.18 -5.88
CA ILE A 129 5.85 -11.18 -6.92
C ILE A 129 4.95 -11.54 -8.10
N ILE A 130 4.05 -10.63 -8.47
CA ILE A 130 3.25 -10.71 -9.70
C ILE A 130 3.87 -9.77 -10.72
N ARG A 131 3.99 -10.24 -11.99
CA ARG A 131 4.50 -9.39 -13.07
C ARG A 131 3.60 -9.44 -14.29
N ASN A 132 3.29 -8.25 -14.79
CA ASN A 132 2.50 -8.00 -15.99
C ASN A 132 3.37 -7.59 -17.17
N ILE A 133 4.53 -6.99 -16.86
CA ILE A 133 5.48 -6.47 -17.84
C ILE A 133 6.89 -6.84 -17.37
N SER A 134 7.77 -7.22 -18.30
CA SER A 134 9.15 -7.56 -17.99
C SER A 134 9.92 -6.35 -17.45
N ALA A 135 10.49 -6.49 -16.26
CA ALA A 135 11.32 -5.46 -15.63
C ALA A 135 12.25 -6.03 -14.55
N GLY A 136 13.25 -5.25 -14.16
CA GLY A 136 14.13 -5.54 -13.04
C GLY A 136 14.77 -6.93 -13.13
N HIS A 137 14.72 -7.70 -12.02
CA HIS A 137 15.37 -9.01 -11.95
C HIS A 137 14.80 -10.02 -12.97
N PHE A 138 13.53 -9.93 -13.35
CA PHE A 138 12.98 -10.80 -14.40
C PHE A 138 13.72 -10.58 -15.72
N ALA A 139 13.83 -9.31 -16.15
CA ALA A 139 14.51 -9.00 -17.38
C ALA A 139 15.99 -9.43 -17.36
N SER A 140 16.71 -9.15 -16.26
CA SER A 140 18.13 -9.50 -16.13
C SER A 140 18.37 -11.01 -16.01
N ASN A 141 17.56 -11.72 -15.23
CA ASN A 141 17.78 -13.15 -14.95
C ASN A 141 17.44 -14.04 -16.16
N TYR A 142 16.45 -13.62 -16.97
CA TYR A 142 16.03 -14.40 -18.14
C TYR A 142 16.54 -13.85 -19.46
N GLY A 143 17.33 -12.74 -19.43
CA GLY A 143 17.94 -12.17 -20.64
C GLY A 143 16.92 -11.61 -21.63
N VAL A 144 15.80 -11.09 -21.14
CA VAL A 144 14.73 -10.50 -21.96
C VAL A 144 14.75 -8.97 -21.84
N GLU A 145 14.26 -8.29 -22.87
CA GLU A 145 14.13 -6.83 -22.85
C GLU A 145 13.14 -6.37 -21.77
N GLU A 146 13.39 -5.19 -21.18
CA GLU A 146 12.44 -4.51 -20.29
C GLU A 146 11.29 -3.93 -21.13
N GLY A 147 10.05 -4.10 -20.65
CA GLY A 147 8.87 -3.51 -21.28
C GLY A 147 8.02 -4.48 -22.09
N ILE A 148 8.38 -5.77 -22.17
CA ILE A 148 7.53 -6.79 -22.81
C ILE A 148 6.29 -7.02 -21.95
N VAL A 149 5.12 -6.77 -22.51
CA VAL A 149 3.83 -7.06 -21.87
C VAL A 149 3.56 -8.56 -21.98
N PHE A 150 3.27 -9.20 -20.86
CA PHE A 150 2.96 -10.62 -20.83
C PHE A 150 1.51 -10.88 -21.25
N GLU A 151 1.27 -11.97 -21.97
CA GLU A 151 -0.07 -12.43 -22.29
C GLU A 151 -0.84 -12.84 -21.03
N HIS A 152 -0.14 -13.45 -20.08
CA HIS A 152 -0.65 -13.82 -18.76
C HIS A 152 0.33 -13.35 -17.69
N PRO A 153 -0.15 -12.77 -16.57
CA PRO A 153 0.72 -12.42 -15.45
C PRO A 153 1.51 -13.63 -14.93
N THR A 154 2.75 -13.40 -14.53
CA THR A 154 3.56 -14.43 -13.87
C THR A 154 3.47 -14.30 -12.36
N ILE A 155 3.74 -15.40 -11.64
CA ILE A 155 3.90 -15.39 -10.19
C ILE A 155 5.24 -16.01 -9.82
N GLU A 156 5.98 -15.32 -8.94
CA GLU A 156 7.25 -15.76 -8.39
C GLU A 156 7.18 -15.75 -6.87
N PHE A 157 7.96 -16.63 -6.22
CA PHE A 157 8.17 -16.65 -4.79
C PHE A 157 9.63 -16.38 -4.48
N SER A 158 9.92 -15.56 -3.46
CA SER A 158 11.22 -15.51 -2.82
C SER A 158 11.08 -15.95 -1.36
N TYR A 159 12.06 -16.68 -0.87
CA TYR A 159 12.17 -16.97 0.57
C TYR A 159 12.60 -15.69 1.28
N LYS A 160 11.69 -15.14 2.09
CA LYS A 160 11.95 -13.91 2.88
C LYS A 160 12.98 -14.21 3.97
N ASN A 161 14.24 -13.98 3.62
CA ASN A 161 15.39 -14.18 4.50
C ASN A 161 16.52 -13.24 4.08
N ASP A 162 16.66 -12.12 4.78
CA ASP A 162 17.65 -11.08 4.47
C ASP A 162 19.09 -11.63 4.47
N ASP A 163 19.41 -12.59 5.34
CA ASP A 163 20.76 -13.18 5.43
C ASP A 163 21.12 -14.02 4.18
N LEU A 164 20.10 -14.56 3.50
CA LEU A 164 20.26 -15.31 2.26
C LEU A 164 20.06 -14.45 1.02
N GLY A 165 19.69 -13.17 1.17
CA GLY A 165 19.41 -12.25 0.08
C GLY A 165 18.08 -12.53 -0.65
N ASP A 166 17.07 -13.03 0.07
CA ASP A 166 15.72 -13.31 -0.42
C ASP A 166 15.72 -14.16 -1.71
N PRO A 167 16.30 -15.39 -1.68
CA PRO A 167 16.48 -16.20 -2.90
C PRO A 167 15.15 -16.58 -3.55
N LEU A 168 15.13 -16.55 -4.89
CA LEU A 168 13.99 -17.01 -5.68
C LEU A 168 13.78 -18.50 -5.49
N ILE A 169 12.55 -18.90 -5.19
CA ILE A 169 12.14 -20.27 -4.96
C ILE A 169 10.84 -20.57 -5.73
N ASN A 170 10.45 -21.81 -5.79
CA ASN A 170 9.12 -22.22 -6.25
C ASN A 170 8.28 -22.78 -5.10
N SER A 171 7.01 -23.09 -5.36
CA SER A 171 6.08 -23.62 -4.37
C SER A 171 6.55 -24.95 -3.73
N TYR A 172 7.24 -25.81 -4.47
CA TYR A 172 7.78 -27.06 -3.92
C TYR A 172 8.94 -26.84 -2.96
N HIS A 173 9.79 -25.83 -3.21
CA HIS A 173 10.81 -25.39 -2.23
C HIS A 173 10.14 -24.86 -0.96
N ALA A 174 9.10 -24.04 -1.08
CA ALA A 174 8.36 -23.53 0.06
C ALA A 174 7.75 -24.64 0.93
N LEU A 175 7.20 -25.68 0.29
CA LEU A 175 6.70 -26.88 0.99
C LEU A 175 7.81 -27.69 1.66
N ALA A 176 8.91 -27.96 0.94
CA ALA A 176 10.05 -28.71 1.46
C ALA A 176 10.70 -28.04 2.66
N LEU A 177 10.80 -26.69 2.63
CA LEU A 177 11.33 -25.86 3.71
C LEU A 177 10.30 -25.59 4.82
N LYS A 178 9.06 -26.07 4.67
CA LYS A 178 7.94 -25.87 5.61
C LYS A 178 7.65 -24.38 5.89
N LEU A 179 7.80 -23.52 4.90
CA LEU A 179 7.51 -22.09 5.00
C LEU A 179 6.00 -21.83 4.99
N ALA A 180 5.25 -22.66 4.25
CA ALA A 180 3.80 -22.63 4.18
C ALA A 180 3.25 -24.03 3.84
N THR A 181 1.98 -24.26 4.15
CA THR A 181 1.26 -25.47 3.70
C THR A 181 0.82 -25.33 2.24
N LYS A 182 0.38 -26.43 1.65
CA LYS A 182 -0.15 -26.39 0.28
C LYS A 182 -1.39 -25.51 0.18
N GLU A 183 -2.29 -25.61 1.14
CA GLU A 183 -3.53 -24.86 1.23
C GLU A 183 -3.27 -23.34 1.37
N GLU A 184 -2.24 -22.98 2.15
CA GLU A 184 -1.80 -21.59 2.28
C GLU A 184 -1.22 -21.07 0.97
N ILE A 185 -0.37 -21.85 0.29
CA ILE A 185 0.20 -21.49 -1.01
C ILE A 185 -0.90 -21.30 -2.06
N ASP A 186 -1.85 -22.23 -2.15
CA ASP A 186 -2.98 -22.15 -3.08
C ASP A 186 -3.83 -20.88 -2.79
N THR A 187 -4.04 -20.55 -1.51
CA THR A 187 -4.75 -19.35 -1.10
C THR A 187 -3.98 -18.08 -1.45
N ILE A 188 -2.68 -18.04 -1.20
CA ILE A 188 -1.78 -16.94 -1.54
C ILE A 188 -1.80 -16.70 -3.06
N ILE A 189 -1.65 -17.73 -3.87
CA ILE A 189 -1.70 -17.63 -5.34
C ILE A 189 -3.03 -17.01 -5.80
N ARG A 190 -4.14 -17.56 -5.32
CA ARG A 190 -5.49 -17.06 -5.69
C ARG A 190 -5.70 -15.61 -5.29
N LEU A 191 -5.30 -15.23 -4.07
CA LEU A 191 -5.42 -13.85 -3.60
C LEU A 191 -4.50 -12.91 -4.37
N SER A 192 -3.27 -13.33 -4.71
CA SER A 192 -2.31 -12.51 -5.45
C SER A 192 -2.81 -12.16 -6.84
N PHE A 193 -3.36 -13.11 -7.59
CA PHE A 193 -3.98 -12.81 -8.89
C PHE A 193 -5.24 -11.96 -8.77
N LYS A 194 -6.03 -12.13 -7.68
CA LYS A 194 -7.18 -11.24 -7.44
C LYS A 194 -6.74 -9.82 -7.12
N VAL A 195 -5.67 -9.64 -6.36
CA VAL A 195 -5.04 -8.33 -6.12
C VAL A 195 -4.58 -7.71 -7.43
N ASP A 196 -3.93 -8.49 -8.29
CA ASP A 196 -3.43 -8.03 -9.58
C ASP A 196 -4.56 -7.51 -10.48
N GLU A 197 -5.63 -8.29 -10.65
CA GLU A 197 -6.82 -7.90 -11.42
C GLU A 197 -7.36 -6.54 -10.98
N VAL A 198 -7.59 -6.38 -9.67
CA VAL A 198 -8.17 -5.15 -9.11
C VAL A 198 -7.21 -3.97 -9.24
N LEU A 199 -5.92 -4.18 -8.95
CA LEU A 199 -4.94 -3.10 -9.00
C LEU A 199 -4.62 -2.66 -10.43
N GLN A 200 -4.49 -3.58 -11.39
CA GLN A 200 -4.28 -3.24 -12.80
C GLN A 200 -5.42 -2.35 -13.32
N GLU A 201 -6.68 -2.78 -13.11
CA GLU A 201 -7.85 -2.00 -13.51
C GLU A 201 -7.82 -0.60 -12.89
N PHE A 202 -7.61 -0.53 -11.58
CA PHE A 202 -7.57 0.74 -10.86
C PHE A 202 -6.46 1.68 -11.36
N PHE A 203 -5.23 1.20 -11.44
CA PHE A 203 -4.09 2.03 -11.88
C PHE A 203 -4.25 2.54 -13.31
N LEU A 204 -4.81 1.73 -14.21
CA LEU A 204 -5.11 2.18 -15.57
C LEU A 204 -6.11 3.34 -15.60
N THR A 205 -7.08 3.40 -14.68
CA THR A 205 -8.02 4.53 -14.60
C THR A 205 -7.37 5.86 -14.20
N VAL A 206 -6.19 5.80 -13.57
CA VAL A 206 -5.41 6.98 -13.17
C VAL A 206 -4.17 7.21 -14.06
N GLY A 207 -4.12 6.58 -15.24
CA GLY A 207 -3.04 6.76 -16.20
C GLY A 207 -1.71 6.12 -15.79
N ILE A 208 -1.74 5.03 -15.02
CA ILE A 208 -0.56 4.29 -14.54
C ILE A 208 -0.63 2.85 -15.01
N LYS A 209 0.49 2.28 -15.44
CA LYS A 209 0.69 0.85 -15.69
C LYS A 209 1.26 0.19 -14.43
N LEU A 210 0.62 -0.85 -13.94
CA LEU A 210 1.17 -1.74 -12.92
C LEU A 210 2.06 -2.77 -13.61
N VAL A 211 3.37 -2.58 -13.52
CA VAL A 211 4.38 -3.42 -14.19
C VAL A 211 4.58 -4.72 -13.44
N ASP A 212 4.94 -4.62 -12.19
CA ASP A 212 5.04 -5.70 -11.24
C ASP A 212 4.87 -5.18 -9.82
N PHE A 213 4.65 -6.07 -8.88
CA PHE A 213 4.57 -5.73 -7.47
C PHE A 213 4.86 -6.93 -6.57
N LYS A 214 5.34 -6.63 -5.36
CA LYS A 214 5.60 -7.58 -4.30
C LYS A 214 4.48 -7.52 -3.27
N LEU A 215 3.99 -8.69 -2.84
CA LEU A 215 3.05 -8.88 -1.75
C LEU A 215 3.66 -9.71 -0.63
N GLU A 216 3.22 -9.48 0.58
CA GLU A 216 3.45 -10.34 1.73
C GLU A 216 2.12 -10.72 2.36
N PHE A 217 2.01 -11.95 2.83
CA PHE A 217 0.82 -12.47 3.48
C PHE A 217 1.13 -12.86 4.92
N GLY A 218 0.11 -12.85 5.75
CA GLY A 218 0.24 -13.26 7.14
C GLY A 218 -0.90 -14.16 7.58
N ARG A 219 -0.63 -14.95 8.62
CA ARG A 219 -1.59 -15.79 9.34
C ARG A 219 -2.15 -15.00 10.51
N THR A 220 -3.45 -14.89 10.59
CA THR A 220 -4.15 -14.40 11.77
C THR A 220 -4.13 -15.46 12.87
N SER A 221 -4.56 -15.12 14.09
CA SER A 221 -4.61 -16.04 15.24
C SER A 221 -5.50 -17.27 15.00
N ASP A 222 -6.49 -17.19 14.11
CA ASP A 222 -7.34 -18.30 13.68
C ASP A 222 -6.80 -19.08 12.46
N GLY A 223 -5.61 -18.74 11.97
CA GLY A 223 -4.97 -19.38 10.83
C GLY A 223 -5.41 -18.88 9.45
N THR A 224 -6.26 -17.86 9.39
CA THR A 224 -6.68 -17.26 8.10
C THR A 224 -5.53 -16.52 7.44
N ILE A 225 -5.30 -16.78 6.15
CA ILE A 225 -4.33 -16.04 5.33
C ILE A 225 -4.95 -14.73 4.86
N ILE A 226 -4.28 -13.62 5.16
CA ILE A 226 -4.67 -12.28 4.73
C ILE A 226 -3.48 -11.52 4.13
N LEU A 227 -3.77 -10.55 3.27
CA LEU A 227 -2.77 -9.65 2.72
C LEU A 227 -2.24 -8.72 3.83
N ALA A 228 -0.93 -8.62 3.91
CA ALA A 228 -0.22 -7.83 4.90
C ALA A 228 0.80 -6.89 4.23
N ASP A 229 1.74 -6.37 4.98
CA ASP A 229 2.81 -5.45 4.58
C ASP A 229 2.28 -4.16 3.93
N GLU A 230 2.69 -3.83 2.71
CA GLU A 230 2.30 -2.61 2.02
C GLU A 230 2.08 -2.82 0.52
N ILE A 231 1.31 -1.90 -0.08
CA ILE A 231 1.22 -1.69 -1.52
C ILE A 231 1.55 -0.23 -1.77
N SER A 232 2.73 0.03 -2.31
CA SER A 232 3.28 1.39 -2.41
C SER A 232 4.28 1.48 -3.56
N PRO A 233 4.81 2.67 -3.90
CA PRO A 233 5.89 2.80 -4.86
C PRO A 233 7.19 2.11 -4.44
N ASP A 234 7.32 1.67 -3.19
CA ASP A 234 8.44 0.84 -2.71
C ASP A 234 8.33 -0.63 -3.14
N THR A 235 7.10 -1.15 -3.22
CA THR A 235 6.81 -2.56 -3.52
C THR A 235 6.24 -2.77 -4.92
N CYS A 236 5.83 -1.70 -5.61
CA CYS A 236 5.30 -1.73 -6.98
C CYS A 236 6.24 -1.04 -7.95
N ARG A 237 6.34 -1.56 -9.19
CA ARG A 237 6.79 -0.78 -10.35
C ARG A 237 5.59 -0.17 -11.04
N LEU A 238 5.58 1.14 -11.07
CA LEU A 238 4.51 1.97 -11.59
C LEU A 238 5.07 2.84 -12.72
N TRP A 239 4.56 2.66 -13.93
CA TRP A 239 4.98 3.46 -15.06
C TRP A 239 3.83 4.33 -15.55
N ASP A 240 4.14 5.55 -15.95
CA ASP A 240 3.19 6.39 -16.66
C ASP A 240 2.68 5.65 -17.89
N LYS A 241 1.35 5.68 -18.11
CA LYS A 241 0.69 4.89 -19.14
C LYS A 241 1.16 5.23 -20.55
N ASP A 242 1.42 6.51 -20.81
CA ASP A 242 1.67 7.02 -22.16
C ASP A 242 3.17 7.14 -22.45
N THR A 243 3.96 7.54 -21.45
CA THR A 243 5.40 7.81 -21.61
C THR A 243 6.30 6.67 -21.16
N ASN A 244 5.80 5.72 -20.37
CA ASN A 244 6.57 4.70 -19.63
C ASN A 244 7.58 5.29 -18.64
N GLU A 245 7.42 6.55 -18.25
CA GLU A 245 8.23 7.15 -17.20
C GLU A 245 8.00 6.40 -15.87
N LYS A 246 9.10 6.13 -15.16
CA LYS A 246 9.06 5.40 -13.88
C LYS A 246 8.60 6.31 -12.76
N LEU A 247 7.53 5.92 -12.06
CA LEU A 247 6.90 6.67 -10.97
C LEU A 247 7.09 5.99 -9.59
N ASP A 248 8.10 5.16 -9.47
CA ASP A 248 8.34 4.28 -8.34
C ASP A 248 9.81 4.31 -7.87
N LYS A 249 10.14 3.39 -6.96
CA LYS A 249 11.47 3.27 -6.36
C LYS A 249 12.61 2.99 -7.35
N ASP A 250 12.33 2.59 -8.58
CA ASP A 250 13.36 2.41 -9.59
C ASP A 250 14.07 3.74 -9.92
N ARG A 251 13.44 4.88 -9.70
CA ARG A 251 14.12 6.18 -9.79
C ARG A 251 15.27 6.30 -8.77
N PHE A 252 15.04 5.82 -7.54
CA PHE A 252 16.09 5.75 -6.52
C PHE A 252 17.12 4.66 -6.84
N ARG A 253 16.68 3.47 -7.25
CA ARG A 253 17.57 2.35 -7.59
C ARG A 253 18.55 2.69 -8.71
N ARG A 254 18.08 3.40 -9.75
CA ARG A 254 18.80 3.69 -11.01
C ARG A 254 19.35 5.11 -11.09
N ASP A 255 19.29 5.90 -10.02
CA ASP A 255 19.75 7.31 -9.98
C ASP A 255 19.10 8.21 -11.05
N LEU A 256 17.79 8.05 -11.30
CA LEU A 256 17.07 8.80 -12.32
C LEU A 256 16.67 10.22 -11.86
N GLY A 257 16.87 10.55 -10.58
CA GLY A 257 16.45 11.82 -9.98
C GLY A 257 14.94 11.95 -9.79
N ASN A 258 14.49 13.07 -9.19
CA ASN A 258 13.08 13.43 -8.98
C ASN A 258 12.25 12.30 -8.33
N VAL A 259 12.82 11.62 -7.33
CA VAL A 259 12.17 10.47 -6.68
C VAL A 259 10.95 10.94 -5.89
N GLU A 260 11.09 12.02 -5.13
CA GLU A 260 10.02 12.61 -4.33
C GLU A 260 8.84 13.05 -5.20
N ASP A 261 9.13 13.72 -6.32
CA ASP A 261 8.10 14.20 -7.27
C ASP A 261 7.32 13.02 -7.87
N ALA A 262 8.00 11.91 -8.20
CA ALA A 262 7.34 10.72 -8.73
C ALA A 262 6.38 10.09 -7.71
N TYR A 263 6.77 10.00 -6.44
CA TYR A 263 5.89 9.50 -5.37
C TYR A 263 4.69 10.42 -5.15
N GLN A 264 4.90 11.74 -5.17
CA GLN A 264 3.82 12.73 -5.07
C GLN A 264 2.86 12.64 -6.25
N GLU A 265 3.36 12.45 -7.47
CA GLU A 265 2.57 12.29 -8.68
C GLU A 265 1.64 11.09 -8.59
N VAL A 266 2.16 9.91 -8.20
CA VAL A 266 1.33 8.72 -7.98
C VAL A 266 0.23 9.04 -6.97
N MET A 267 0.57 9.59 -5.80
CA MET A 267 -0.41 9.88 -4.75
C MET A 267 -1.47 10.88 -5.22
N SER A 268 -1.06 11.92 -5.96
CA SER A 268 -1.97 12.94 -6.49
C SER A 268 -2.99 12.33 -7.46
N ARG A 269 -2.56 11.44 -8.36
CA ARG A 269 -3.46 10.74 -9.29
C ARG A 269 -4.46 9.84 -8.58
N LEU A 270 -4.02 9.12 -7.53
CA LEU A 270 -4.89 8.26 -6.74
C LEU A 270 -5.95 9.08 -5.98
N LEU A 271 -5.56 10.19 -5.37
CA LEU A 271 -6.47 11.06 -4.62
C LEU A 271 -7.49 11.76 -5.53
N ALA A 272 -7.08 12.23 -6.71
CA ALA A 272 -7.99 12.83 -7.67
C ALA A 272 -9.13 11.87 -8.03
N LYS A 273 -8.82 10.60 -8.26
CA LYS A 273 -9.82 9.56 -8.57
C LYS A 273 -10.73 9.21 -7.39
N SER A 274 -10.18 9.26 -6.17
CA SER A 274 -10.96 8.97 -4.95
C SER A 274 -11.98 10.08 -4.64
N ALA A 275 -11.73 11.30 -5.10
CA ALA A 275 -12.63 12.46 -4.91
C ALA A 275 -13.81 12.49 -5.90
N GLU A 276 -13.78 11.71 -6.98
CA GLU A 276 -14.87 11.61 -7.98
C GLU A 276 -16.03 10.69 -7.53
N LYS A 277 -15.90 9.99 -6.40
CA LYS A 277 -16.94 9.12 -5.81
C LYS A 277 -17.66 9.81 -4.64
#